data_80dcccd95754970a14c09458f708e682
#
_entry.id   80dcccd95754970a14c09458f708e682
#
_cell.length_a   1.000
_cell.length_b   1.000
_cell.length_c   1.000
_cell.angle_alpha   90.00
_cell.angle_beta   90.00
_cell.angle_gamma   90.00
#
_symmetry.space_group_name_H-M   'P 1'
#
loop_
_entity.id
_entity.type
_entity.pdbx_description
1 polymer ?
#
loop_
_entity_poly.entity_id
_entity_poly.type
_entity_poly.pdbx_seq_one_letter_code
_entity_poly.pdbx_strand_id
1 'polypeptide(L)'
;MTATVLPVQRDLAELFRAALERAVAAGALDLDPGAIPEPALERPRLPEHGDWATNVALVLAKAAKAPPRKVAEAMVAHLELPDWVAGVEVAGPGFVNVRLDQSWFAGLVRRVVAAGESFGTIDLGHGERVNVEFISANPTGPLHVGNARLAPMGDALANLLTATGHKVEREYYFNDAGNQIEQLGASVEAAYLQLLGRPAEVPADGYKGAYVADVATELRAEQGDALADLDPAGRRARVTDWAFRRMLAGIKQTLARLGVEFDVWFSERTLHDTGAIDGAVEDLQIGRAHV
;
A
#
# COMPACT_ATOMS: atom_id res chain seq x y z
N MET A 1 -13.35 12.07 4.81
CA MET A 1 -12.96 10.86 4.09
C MET A 1 -14.16 10.40 3.29
N THR A 2 -14.21 10.70 2.01
CA THR A 2 -15.27 10.22 1.11
C THR A 2 -15.00 8.74 0.87
N ALA A 3 -15.88 7.88 1.37
CA ALA A 3 -15.79 6.44 1.10
C ALA A 3 -15.80 6.25 -0.43
N THR A 4 -14.93 5.40 -0.93
CA THR A 4 -14.91 5.04 -2.35
C THR A 4 -16.22 4.38 -2.70
N VAL A 5 -17.05 5.09 -3.46
CA VAL A 5 -18.37 4.63 -3.87
C VAL A 5 -18.22 3.77 -5.12
N LEU A 6 -18.71 2.52 -5.07
CA LEU A 6 -18.75 1.68 -6.26
C LEU A 6 -19.58 2.36 -7.36
N PRO A 7 -19.25 2.17 -8.65
CA PRO A 7 -19.98 2.84 -9.74
C PRO A 7 -21.51 2.71 -9.64
N VAL A 8 -22.01 1.51 -9.26
CA VAL A 8 -23.45 1.28 -9.07
C VAL A 8 -24.03 2.06 -7.90
N GLN A 9 -23.27 2.24 -6.81
CA GLN A 9 -23.73 3.04 -5.67
C GLN A 9 -23.86 4.52 -6.06
N ARG A 10 -22.89 5.04 -6.82
CA ARG A 10 -22.96 6.41 -7.33
C ARG A 10 -24.16 6.58 -8.27
N ASP A 11 -24.32 5.69 -9.25
CA ASP A 11 -25.40 5.76 -10.20
C ASP A 11 -26.78 5.68 -9.51
N LEU A 12 -26.92 4.83 -8.47
CA LEU A 12 -28.14 4.76 -7.64
C LEU A 12 -28.31 5.99 -6.74
N ALA A 13 -27.24 6.53 -6.15
CA ALA A 13 -27.31 7.73 -5.34
C ALA A 13 -27.80 8.93 -6.16
N GLU A 14 -27.24 9.11 -7.37
CA GLU A 14 -27.68 10.13 -8.32
C GLU A 14 -29.16 9.96 -8.70
N LEU A 15 -29.59 8.71 -8.97
CA LEU A 15 -30.98 8.38 -9.28
C LEU A 15 -31.95 8.77 -8.17
N PHE A 16 -31.62 8.42 -6.91
CA PHE A 16 -32.44 8.76 -5.75
C PHE A 16 -32.44 10.25 -5.44
N ARG A 17 -31.30 10.91 -5.58
CA ARG A 17 -31.21 12.35 -5.40
C ARG A 17 -32.09 13.09 -6.41
N ALA A 18 -32.01 12.74 -7.68
CA ALA A 18 -32.84 13.32 -8.72
C ALA A 18 -34.33 13.07 -8.47
N ALA A 19 -34.71 11.88 -7.95
CA ALA A 19 -36.09 11.59 -7.58
C ALA A 19 -36.59 12.45 -6.41
N LEU A 20 -35.75 12.66 -5.38
CA LEU A 20 -36.07 13.55 -4.26
C LEU A 20 -36.23 15.01 -4.74
N GLU A 21 -35.34 15.50 -5.59
CA GLU A 21 -35.43 16.84 -6.19
C GLU A 21 -36.72 17.01 -7.01
N ARG A 22 -37.12 16.00 -7.79
CA ARG A 22 -38.40 15.99 -8.51
C ARG A 22 -39.59 15.97 -7.57
N ALA A 23 -39.55 15.19 -6.50
CA ALA A 23 -40.61 15.15 -5.51
C ALA A 23 -40.80 16.49 -4.80
N VAL A 24 -39.72 17.22 -4.52
CA VAL A 24 -39.76 18.59 -3.97
C VAL A 24 -40.32 19.54 -4.98
N ALA A 25 -39.86 19.53 -6.21
CA ALA A 25 -40.34 20.39 -7.29
C ALA A 25 -41.84 20.20 -7.60
N ALA A 26 -42.34 18.97 -7.44
CA ALA A 26 -43.75 18.62 -7.57
C ALA A 26 -44.61 18.98 -6.36
N GLY A 27 -44.02 19.49 -5.28
CA GLY A 27 -44.71 19.77 -4.02
C GLY A 27 -45.13 18.54 -3.21
N ALA A 28 -44.59 17.35 -3.55
CA ALA A 28 -44.86 16.11 -2.83
C ALA A 28 -44.07 16.00 -1.51
N LEU A 29 -42.98 16.76 -1.39
CA LEU A 29 -42.18 16.89 -0.18
C LEU A 29 -41.93 18.36 0.14
N ASP A 30 -42.18 18.76 1.38
CA ASP A 30 -41.81 20.07 1.93
C ASP A 30 -40.38 20.04 2.45
N LEU A 31 -39.43 20.22 1.56
CA LEU A 31 -37.99 20.12 1.85
C LEU A 31 -37.20 21.15 1.04
N ASP A 32 -36.21 21.75 1.66
CA ASP A 32 -35.21 22.56 0.92
C ASP A 32 -34.35 21.61 0.05
N PRO A 33 -34.27 21.83 -1.29
CA PRO A 33 -33.41 21.04 -2.16
C PRO A 33 -31.95 21.00 -1.70
N GLY A 34 -31.44 22.08 -1.10
CA GLY A 34 -30.09 22.16 -0.55
C GLY A 34 -29.86 21.28 0.69
N ALA A 35 -30.95 20.82 1.35
CA ALA A 35 -30.88 19.95 2.51
C ALA A 35 -30.86 18.44 2.15
N ILE A 36 -30.96 18.09 0.85
CA ILE A 36 -30.91 16.70 0.39
C ILE A 36 -29.45 16.19 0.49
N PRO A 37 -29.13 15.25 1.41
CA PRO A 37 -27.83 14.66 1.49
C PRO A 37 -27.59 13.72 0.31
N GLU A 38 -26.34 13.34 0.10
CA GLU A 38 -26.05 12.25 -0.82
C GLU A 38 -26.61 10.94 -0.25
N PRO A 39 -27.48 10.21 -1.01
CA PRO A 39 -28.07 8.98 -0.55
C PRO A 39 -27.02 7.90 -0.32
N ALA A 40 -26.83 7.46 0.93
CA ALA A 40 -25.97 6.34 1.25
C ALA A 40 -26.61 5.03 0.79
N LEU A 41 -25.85 4.19 0.08
CA LEU A 41 -26.24 2.86 -0.38
C LEU A 41 -25.48 1.79 0.37
N GLU A 42 -26.18 0.78 0.86
CA GLU A 42 -25.61 -0.38 1.53
C GLU A 42 -26.17 -1.69 0.98
N ARG A 43 -25.44 -2.78 1.15
CA ARG A 43 -25.97 -4.10 0.82
C ARG A 43 -26.87 -4.59 1.94
N PRO A 44 -28.13 -4.99 1.64
CA PRO A 44 -29.00 -5.59 2.63
C PRO A 44 -28.40 -6.87 3.21
N ARG A 45 -28.69 -7.14 4.48
CA ARG A 45 -28.23 -8.39 5.14
C ARG A 45 -28.87 -9.66 4.57
N LEU A 46 -30.12 -9.54 4.10
CA LEU A 46 -30.91 -10.64 3.57
C LEU A 46 -31.10 -10.45 2.08
N PRO A 47 -30.81 -11.50 1.25
CA PRO A 47 -30.93 -11.41 -0.21
C PRO A 47 -32.35 -11.08 -0.72
N GLU A 48 -33.38 -11.40 0.08
CA GLU A 48 -34.78 -11.09 -0.23
C GLU A 48 -35.05 -9.58 -0.31
N HIS A 49 -34.22 -8.77 0.35
CA HIS A 49 -34.31 -7.31 0.31
C HIS A 49 -33.61 -6.67 -0.91
N GLY A 50 -33.18 -7.47 -1.87
CA GLY A 50 -32.56 -6.97 -3.09
C GLY A 50 -31.04 -6.84 -3.01
N ASP A 51 -30.47 -6.10 -3.97
CA ASP A 51 -29.02 -5.95 -4.13
C ASP A 51 -28.47 -4.76 -3.37
N TRP A 52 -29.27 -3.69 -3.23
CA TRP A 52 -28.92 -2.45 -2.55
C TRP A 52 -30.09 -1.91 -1.76
N ALA A 53 -29.79 -1.14 -0.70
CA ALA A 53 -30.78 -0.42 0.08
C ALA A 53 -30.27 0.98 0.46
N THR A 54 -31.19 1.93 0.62
CA THR A 54 -30.92 3.24 1.18
C THR A 54 -31.86 3.57 2.33
N ASN A 55 -31.34 4.28 3.31
CA ASN A 55 -32.10 4.83 4.45
C ASN A 55 -32.33 6.34 4.32
N VAL A 56 -32.12 6.93 3.16
CA VAL A 56 -32.17 8.38 2.95
C VAL A 56 -33.49 9.00 3.40
N ALA A 57 -34.61 8.27 3.24
CA ALA A 57 -35.90 8.76 3.69
C ALA A 57 -36.04 8.83 5.22
N LEU A 58 -35.36 7.94 5.96
CA LEU A 58 -35.29 8.04 7.43
C LEU A 58 -34.48 9.27 7.86
N VAL A 59 -33.40 9.55 7.15
CA VAL A 59 -32.54 10.73 7.42
C VAL A 59 -33.32 12.03 7.15
N LEU A 60 -34.09 12.06 6.07
CA LEU A 60 -34.85 13.26 5.64
C LEU A 60 -36.18 13.49 6.39
N ALA A 61 -36.71 12.50 7.09
CA ALA A 61 -38.06 12.55 7.71
C ALA A 61 -38.27 13.77 8.61
N LYS A 62 -37.25 14.14 9.38
CA LYS A 62 -37.33 15.30 10.29
C LYS A 62 -37.34 16.62 9.50
N ALA A 63 -36.52 16.75 8.50
CA ALA A 63 -36.42 17.95 7.66
C ALA A 63 -37.68 18.12 6.80
N ALA A 64 -38.19 17.03 6.23
CA ALA A 64 -39.44 16.99 5.47
C ALA A 64 -40.71 17.06 6.32
N LYS A 65 -40.59 17.07 7.64
CA LYS A 65 -41.71 17.05 8.59
C LYS A 65 -42.79 15.99 8.28
N ALA A 66 -42.32 14.84 7.76
CA ALA A 66 -43.17 13.75 7.30
C ALA A 66 -42.67 12.39 7.82
N PRO A 67 -43.57 11.41 7.99
CA PRO A 67 -43.15 10.05 8.34
C PRO A 67 -42.14 9.51 7.30
N PRO A 68 -41.06 8.81 7.72
CA PRO A 68 -40.05 8.33 6.79
C PRO A 68 -40.60 7.50 5.63
N ARG A 69 -41.60 6.68 5.91
CA ARG A 69 -42.28 5.88 4.89
C ARG A 69 -42.93 6.75 3.79
N LYS A 70 -43.56 7.86 4.17
CA LYS A 70 -44.16 8.80 3.22
C LYS A 70 -43.10 9.51 2.38
N VAL A 71 -41.96 9.83 2.99
CA VAL A 71 -40.79 10.38 2.22
C VAL A 71 -40.27 9.37 1.21
N ALA A 72 -40.15 8.09 1.62
CA ALA A 72 -39.74 7.01 0.72
C ALA A 72 -40.74 6.78 -0.42
N GLU A 73 -42.04 6.76 -0.12
CA GLU A 73 -43.11 6.60 -1.12
C GLU A 73 -43.13 7.77 -2.10
N ALA A 74 -42.97 9.01 -1.63
CA ALA A 74 -42.88 10.19 -2.49
C ALA A 74 -41.62 10.13 -3.40
N MET A 75 -40.49 9.74 -2.87
CA MET A 75 -39.25 9.55 -3.65
C MET A 75 -39.45 8.48 -4.74
N VAL A 76 -39.99 7.31 -4.36
CA VAL A 76 -40.19 6.19 -5.32
C VAL A 76 -41.21 6.55 -6.40
N ALA A 77 -42.26 7.31 -6.08
CA ALA A 77 -43.26 7.78 -7.05
C ALA A 77 -42.66 8.72 -8.11
N HIS A 78 -41.50 9.35 -7.83
CA HIS A 78 -40.81 10.26 -8.75
C HIS A 78 -39.53 9.64 -9.32
N LEU A 79 -39.32 8.31 -9.16
CA LEU A 79 -38.20 7.60 -9.79
C LEU A 79 -38.46 7.39 -11.27
N GLU A 80 -37.43 7.68 -12.08
CA GLU A 80 -37.33 7.29 -13.48
C GLU A 80 -36.36 6.10 -13.55
N LEU A 81 -36.92 4.88 -13.53
CA LEU A 81 -36.12 3.66 -13.47
C LEU A 81 -35.43 3.39 -14.82
N PRO A 82 -34.08 3.27 -14.82
CA PRO A 82 -33.36 2.80 -15.99
C PRO A 82 -33.55 1.30 -16.19
N ASP A 83 -33.35 0.79 -17.40
CA ASP A 83 -33.54 -0.62 -17.77
C ASP A 83 -32.72 -1.62 -16.95
N TRP A 84 -31.64 -1.16 -16.34
CA TRP A 84 -30.78 -1.99 -15.49
C TRP A 84 -31.26 -2.12 -14.02
N VAL A 85 -32.36 -1.46 -13.65
CA VAL A 85 -33.04 -1.60 -12.35
C VAL A 85 -34.32 -2.45 -12.53
N ALA A 86 -34.34 -3.65 -12.01
CA ALA A 86 -35.49 -4.56 -12.11
C ALA A 86 -36.65 -4.14 -11.23
N GLY A 87 -36.39 -3.43 -10.13
CA GLY A 87 -37.41 -2.94 -9.23
C GLY A 87 -36.90 -2.19 -8.02
N VAL A 88 -37.80 -1.38 -7.45
CA VAL A 88 -37.57 -0.63 -6.22
C VAL A 88 -38.77 -0.80 -5.30
N GLU A 89 -38.51 -1.08 -4.01
CA GLU A 89 -39.55 -1.36 -3.03
C GLU A 89 -39.30 -0.56 -1.73
N VAL A 90 -40.37 0.02 -1.18
CA VAL A 90 -40.34 0.64 0.15
C VAL A 90 -40.56 -0.40 1.21
N ALA A 91 -39.59 -0.60 2.09
CA ALA A 91 -39.59 -1.60 3.14
C ALA A 91 -39.59 -0.97 4.55
N GLY A 92 -40.26 -1.66 5.48
CA GLY A 92 -40.28 -1.27 6.90
C GLY A 92 -40.68 0.19 7.11
N PRO A 93 -39.97 0.93 7.99
CA PRO A 93 -40.30 2.30 8.33
C PRO A 93 -39.96 3.35 7.30
N GLY A 94 -39.28 2.98 6.17
CA GLY A 94 -38.85 3.91 5.13
C GLY A 94 -37.51 3.59 4.51
N PHE A 95 -37.05 2.34 4.59
CA PHE A 95 -35.97 1.86 3.76
C PHE A 95 -36.45 1.72 2.32
N VAL A 96 -35.56 1.91 1.37
CA VAL A 96 -35.83 1.69 -0.04
C VAL A 96 -34.86 0.68 -0.58
N ASN A 97 -35.37 -0.48 -0.96
CA ASN A 97 -34.63 -1.61 -1.49
C ASN A 97 -34.60 -1.57 -3.03
N VAL A 98 -33.49 -1.93 -3.62
CA VAL A 98 -33.28 -1.95 -5.08
C VAL A 98 -32.89 -3.35 -5.51
N ARG A 99 -33.49 -3.82 -6.59
CA ARG A 99 -33.10 -5.03 -7.29
C ARG A 99 -32.58 -4.66 -8.66
N LEU A 100 -31.38 -5.13 -8.98
CA LEU A 100 -30.75 -4.92 -10.27
C LEU A 100 -31.25 -5.96 -11.30
N ASP A 101 -31.37 -5.52 -12.54
CA ASP A 101 -31.66 -6.44 -13.65
C ASP A 101 -30.39 -7.20 -14.07
N GLN A 102 -30.56 -8.38 -14.67
CA GLN A 102 -29.44 -9.17 -15.17
C GLN A 102 -28.62 -8.44 -16.24
N SER A 103 -29.22 -7.53 -16.98
CA SER A 103 -28.54 -6.70 -17.97
C SER A 103 -27.45 -5.83 -17.36
N TRP A 104 -27.62 -5.39 -16.10
CA TRP A 104 -26.57 -4.67 -15.37
C TRP A 104 -25.32 -5.54 -15.19
N PHE A 105 -25.48 -6.79 -14.75
CA PHE A 105 -24.35 -7.72 -14.56
C PHE A 105 -23.66 -8.04 -15.88
N ALA A 106 -24.44 -8.27 -16.95
CA ALA A 106 -23.90 -8.46 -18.30
C ALA A 106 -23.15 -7.21 -18.80
N GLY A 107 -23.64 -6.03 -18.49
CA GLY A 107 -22.98 -4.75 -18.75
C GLY A 107 -21.68 -4.60 -17.96
N LEU A 108 -21.67 -5.03 -16.69
CA LEU A 108 -20.47 -5.03 -15.85
C LEU A 108 -19.37 -5.92 -16.46
N VAL A 109 -19.70 -7.14 -16.87
CA VAL A 109 -18.73 -8.05 -17.51
C VAL A 109 -18.11 -7.39 -18.75
N ARG A 110 -18.91 -6.76 -19.61
CA ARG A 110 -18.38 -6.01 -20.77
C ARG A 110 -17.45 -4.86 -20.38
N ARG A 111 -17.78 -4.13 -19.31
CA ARG A 111 -16.92 -3.06 -18.78
C ARG A 111 -15.60 -3.60 -18.23
N VAL A 112 -15.64 -4.72 -17.50
CA VAL A 112 -14.43 -5.39 -16.99
C VAL A 112 -13.52 -5.78 -18.14
N VAL A 113 -14.07 -6.45 -19.16
CA VAL A 113 -13.29 -6.89 -20.33
C VAL A 113 -12.72 -5.69 -21.10
N ALA A 114 -13.50 -4.62 -21.29
CA ALA A 114 -13.05 -3.43 -22.00
C ALA A 114 -11.98 -2.64 -21.24
N ALA A 115 -12.06 -2.58 -19.92
CA ALA A 115 -11.09 -1.88 -19.08
C ALA A 115 -9.80 -2.70 -18.86
N GLY A 116 -9.87 -4.04 -18.99
CA GLY A 116 -8.71 -4.90 -18.77
C GLY A 116 -8.09 -4.70 -17.40
N GLU A 117 -6.76 -4.52 -17.36
CA GLU A 117 -6.00 -4.34 -16.12
C GLU A 117 -6.32 -3.04 -15.36
N SER A 118 -6.89 -2.05 -16.03
CA SER A 118 -7.31 -0.80 -15.37
C SER A 118 -8.64 -0.92 -14.62
N PHE A 119 -9.35 -2.07 -14.74
CA PHE A 119 -10.59 -2.24 -14.01
C PHE A 119 -10.36 -2.27 -12.49
N GLY A 120 -11.09 -1.42 -11.77
CA GLY A 120 -10.96 -1.28 -10.32
C GLY A 120 -10.00 -0.19 -9.87
N THR A 121 -9.30 0.48 -10.79
CA THR A 121 -8.55 1.68 -10.45
C THR A 121 -9.47 2.90 -10.31
N ILE A 122 -9.11 3.78 -9.40
CA ILE A 122 -9.84 5.02 -9.10
C ILE A 122 -8.85 6.15 -8.88
N ASP A 123 -9.26 7.38 -9.09
CA ASP A 123 -8.39 8.55 -8.87
C ASP A 123 -8.78 9.30 -7.59
N LEU A 124 -8.36 8.75 -6.44
CA LEU A 124 -8.48 9.42 -5.13
C LEU A 124 -7.22 10.22 -4.79
N GLY A 125 -6.07 9.75 -5.27
CA GLY A 125 -4.77 10.33 -4.98
C GLY A 125 -4.42 11.53 -5.86
N HIS A 126 -5.16 11.77 -6.95
CA HIS A 126 -4.94 12.91 -7.87
C HIS A 126 -3.46 13.08 -8.28
N GLY A 127 -2.73 11.96 -8.38
CA GLY A 127 -1.31 11.96 -8.73
C GLY A 127 -0.37 12.44 -7.62
N GLU A 128 -0.84 12.51 -6.37
CA GLU A 128 0.03 12.78 -5.21
C GLU A 128 1.17 11.77 -5.14
N ARG A 129 2.38 12.26 -4.86
CA ARG A 129 3.57 11.41 -4.74
C ARG A 129 3.66 10.84 -3.34
N VAL A 130 3.82 9.52 -3.26
CA VAL A 130 3.96 8.78 -2.00
C VAL A 130 5.20 7.91 -2.07
N ASN A 131 6.10 8.06 -1.12
CA ASN A 131 7.20 7.13 -0.91
C ASN A 131 6.75 6.08 0.11
N VAL A 132 6.94 4.80 -0.24
CA VAL A 132 6.66 3.66 0.64
C VAL A 132 7.96 2.93 0.88
N GLU A 133 8.54 3.18 2.06
CA GLU A 133 9.71 2.46 2.55
C GLU A 133 9.26 1.21 3.33
N PHE A 134 9.83 0.05 2.98
CA PHE A 134 9.49 -1.18 3.69
C PHE A 134 10.61 -2.22 3.63
N ILE A 135 10.63 -3.14 4.59
CA ILE A 135 11.68 -4.13 4.87
C ILE A 135 12.93 -3.46 5.42
N SER A 136 13.64 -2.72 4.61
CA SER A 136 14.84 -1.92 4.94
C SER A 136 15.81 -2.63 5.91
N ALA A 137 16.06 -3.92 5.64
CA ALA A 137 16.94 -4.73 6.45
C ALA A 137 18.40 -4.49 6.05
N ASN A 138 19.29 -4.33 7.04
CA ASN A 138 20.71 -4.15 6.79
C ASN A 138 21.32 -5.40 6.12
N PRO A 139 22.18 -5.24 5.11
CA PRO A 139 22.76 -6.33 4.35
C PRO A 139 23.92 -7.04 5.11
N THR A 140 23.63 -7.48 6.33
CA THR A 140 24.56 -8.20 7.20
C THR A 140 24.27 -9.70 7.27
N GLY A 141 23.23 -10.16 6.57
CA GLY A 141 22.83 -11.55 6.47
C GLY A 141 21.63 -11.74 5.54
N PRO A 142 21.22 -12.98 5.30
CA PRO A 142 20.03 -13.28 4.52
C PRO A 142 18.76 -12.77 5.22
N LEU A 143 17.74 -12.43 4.42
CA LEU A 143 16.42 -12.10 4.98
C LEU A 143 15.84 -13.28 5.75
N HIS A 144 15.33 -13.01 6.93
CA HIS A 144 14.62 -13.99 7.75
C HIS A 144 13.09 -13.72 7.69
N VAL A 145 12.32 -14.66 8.23
CA VAL A 145 10.85 -14.61 8.21
C VAL A 145 10.27 -13.30 8.78
N GLY A 146 10.94 -12.71 9.77
CA GLY A 146 10.52 -11.42 10.34
C GLY A 146 10.59 -10.26 9.34
N ASN A 147 11.65 -10.21 8.53
CA ASN A 147 11.79 -9.21 7.45
C ASN A 147 10.87 -9.55 6.26
N ALA A 148 10.88 -10.83 5.83
CA ALA A 148 10.11 -11.28 4.67
C ALA A 148 8.60 -11.06 4.83
N ARG A 149 8.08 -11.07 6.08
CA ARG A 149 6.68 -10.75 6.37
C ARG A 149 6.28 -9.33 5.96
N LEU A 150 7.21 -8.39 6.02
CA LEU A 150 6.95 -6.99 5.65
C LEU A 150 6.88 -6.80 4.13
N ALA A 151 7.47 -7.72 3.35
CA ALA A 151 7.48 -7.64 1.89
C ALA A 151 6.06 -7.59 1.28
N PRO A 152 5.16 -8.57 1.52
CA PRO A 152 3.82 -8.54 0.96
C PRO A 152 2.96 -7.39 1.52
N MET A 153 3.21 -6.94 2.75
CA MET A 153 2.47 -5.81 3.33
C MET A 153 2.82 -4.50 2.62
N GLY A 154 4.11 -4.21 2.46
CA GLY A 154 4.55 -2.98 1.79
C GLY A 154 4.17 -2.98 0.31
N ASP A 155 4.35 -4.11 -0.38
CA ASP A 155 3.98 -4.23 -1.78
C ASP A 155 2.46 -4.09 -1.99
N ALA A 156 1.64 -4.76 -1.17
CA ALA A 156 0.18 -4.61 -1.22
C ALA A 156 -0.27 -3.16 -0.96
N LEU A 157 0.35 -2.46 0.01
CA LEU A 157 0.07 -1.06 0.27
C LEU A 157 0.43 -0.19 -0.94
N ALA A 158 1.61 -0.38 -1.52
CA ALA A 158 2.05 0.34 -2.70
C ALA A 158 1.11 0.09 -3.89
N ASN A 159 0.68 -1.16 -4.11
CA ASN A 159 -0.27 -1.51 -5.16
C ASN A 159 -1.64 -0.86 -4.95
N LEU A 160 -2.16 -0.84 -3.71
CA LEU A 160 -3.42 -0.17 -3.37
C LEU A 160 -3.34 1.34 -3.61
N LEU A 161 -2.27 1.99 -3.17
CA LEU A 161 -2.05 3.41 -3.41
C LEU A 161 -1.97 3.72 -4.91
N THR A 162 -1.25 2.89 -5.67
CA THR A 162 -1.19 3.04 -7.14
C THR A 162 -2.57 2.87 -7.76
N ALA A 163 -3.34 1.85 -7.36
CA ALA A 163 -4.69 1.62 -7.86
C ALA A 163 -5.67 2.75 -7.48
N THR A 164 -5.35 3.54 -6.46
CA THR A 164 -6.13 4.71 -6.03
C THR A 164 -5.61 6.04 -6.60
N GLY A 165 -4.72 6.02 -7.60
CA GLY A 165 -4.30 7.21 -8.35
C GLY A 165 -3.11 7.97 -7.77
N HIS A 166 -2.39 7.40 -6.79
CA HIS A 166 -1.14 7.97 -6.29
C HIS A 166 0.04 7.59 -7.21
N LYS A 167 1.07 8.43 -7.23
CA LYS A 167 2.38 8.11 -7.83
C LYS A 167 3.28 7.55 -6.74
N VAL A 168 3.34 6.23 -6.67
CA VAL A 168 4.08 5.52 -5.62
C VAL A 168 5.50 5.25 -6.04
N GLU A 169 6.44 5.50 -5.13
CA GLU A 169 7.84 5.11 -5.20
C GLU A 169 8.12 4.11 -4.08
N ARG A 170 8.59 2.91 -4.42
CA ARG A 170 8.97 1.87 -3.47
C ARG A 170 10.43 2.03 -3.11
N GLU A 171 10.73 2.23 -1.84
CA GLU A 171 12.09 2.44 -1.35
C GLU A 171 12.54 1.33 -0.41
N TYR A 172 13.76 0.87 -0.64
CA TYR A 172 14.50 0.02 0.28
C TYR A 172 15.70 0.80 0.81
N TYR A 173 15.67 1.18 2.07
CA TYR A 173 16.79 1.82 2.74
C TYR A 173 17.74 0.75 3.31
N PHE A 174 19.04 0.90 3.11
CA PHE A 174 20.03 0.02 3.70
C PHE A 174 21.21 0.78 4.27
N ASN A 175 21.67 0.31 5.44
CA ASN A 175 22.88 0.83 6.05
C ASN A 175 24.09 0.13 5.46
N ASP A 176 24.90 0.85 4.70
CA ASP A 176 26.19 0.43 4.13
C ASP A 176 27.36 1.19 4.75
N ALA A 177 27.11 1.95 5.80
CA ALA A 177 28.08 2.65 6.61
C ALA A 177 27.99 2.18 8.08
N GLY A 178 29.11 2.20 8.80
CA GLY A 178 29.11 1.95 10.23
C GLY A 178 29.44 0.54 10.68
N ASN A 179 29.31 0.29 11.97
CA ASN A 179 29.90 -0.85 12.68
C ASN A 179 29.39 -2.21 12.24
N GLN A 180 28.10 -2.31 11.80
CA GLN A 180 27.53 -3.61 11.40
C GLN A 180 28.19 -4.20 10.15
N ILE A 181 28.50 -3.35 9.19
CA ILE A 181 29.18 -3.76 7.94
C ILE A 181 30.63 -4.14 8.23
N GLU A 182 31.31 -3.39 9.10
CA GLU A 182 32.67 -3.73 9.54
C GLU A 182 32.72 -5.09 10.29
N GLN A 183 31.72 -5.35 11.13
CA GLN A 183 31.58 -6.64 11.82
C GLN A 183 31.31 -7.80 10.86
N LEU A 184 30.49 -7.59 9.81
CA LEU A 184 30.29 -8.56 8.74
C LEU A 184 31.63 -8.86 8.04
N GLY A 185 32.33 -7.82 7.62
CA GLY A 185 33.64 -7.95 6.96
C GLY A 185 34.64 -8.70 7.81
N ALA A 186 34.73 -8.38 9.11
CA ALA A 186 35.58 -9.06 10.06
C ALA A 186 35.26 -10.54 10.22
N SER A 187 33.96 -10.87 10.25
CA SER A 187 33.48 -12.24 10.38
C SER A 187 33.78 -13.08 9.14
N VAL A 188 33.53 -12.52 7.95
CA VAL A 188 33.82 -13.18 6.68
C VAL A 188 35.33 -13.33 6.46
N GLU A 189 36.13 -12.30 6.80
CA GLU A 189 37.60 -12.40 6.74
C GLU A 189 38.14 -13.52 7.63
N ALA A 190 37.68 -13.60 8.86
CA ALA A 190 38.09 -14.67 9.76
C ALA A 190 37.77 -16.06 9.19
N ALA A 191 36.53 -16.24 8.69
CA ALA A 191 36.13 -17.51 8.06
C ALA A 191 36.95 -17.81 6.78
N TYR A 192 37.24 -16.79 5.95
CA TYR A 192 38.08 -16.94 4.76
C TYR A 192 39.51 -17.40 5.13
N LEU A 193 40.12 -16.77 6.12
CA LEU A 193 41.46 -17.17 6.59
C LEU A 193 41.49 -18.59 7.17
N GLN A 194 40.46 -18.98 7.92
CA GLN A 194 40.29 -20.34 8.41
C GLN A 194 40.21 -21.38 7.29
N LEU A 195 39.48 -21.08 6.19
CA LEU A 195 39.45 -21.95 5.01
C LEU A 195 40.80 -22.14 4.34
N LEU A 196 41.73 -21.20 4.55
CA LEU A 196 43.11 -21.28 4.07
C LEU A 196 44.07 -21.91 5.07
N GLY A 197 43.57 -22.41 6.21
CA GLY A 197 44.40 -22.97 7.29
C GLY A 197 45.19 -21.91 8.05
N ARG A 198 44.88 -20.62 7.92
CA ARG A 198 45.52 -19.54 8.67
C ARG A 198 44.75 -19.31 9.99
N PRO A 199 45.43 -19.09 11.12
CA PRO A 199 44.77 -18.83 12.41
C PRO A 199 44.02 -17.48 12.32
N ALA A 200 42.72 -17.52 12.60
CA ALA A 200 41.84 -16.33 12.71
C ALA A 200 40.65 -16.65 13.59
N GLU A 201 40.20 -15.67 14.34
CA GLU A 201 39.01 -15.80 15.19
C GLU A 201 37.94 -14.80 14.77
N VAL A 202 36.67 -15.26 14.70
CA VAL A 202 35.52 -14.38 14.50
C VAL A 202 35.39 -13.49 15.74
N PRO A 203 35.26 -12.15 15.57
CA PRO A 203 35.08 -11.25 16.72
C PRO A 203 33.94 -11.67 17.63
N ALA A 204 34.05 -11.33 18.92
CA ALA A 204 33.04 -11.72 19.92
C ALA A 204 31.62 -11.25 19.55
N ASP A 205 31.54 -10.06 19.05
CA ASP A 205 30.34 -9.38 18.56
C ASP A 205 30.11 -9.53 17.02
N GLY A 206 30.92 -10.40 16.39
CA GLY A 206 30.80 -10.72 14.97
C GLY A 206 29.64 -11.68 14.65
N TYR A 207 29.38 -11.81 13.36
CA TYR A 207 28.35 -12.73 12.86
C TYR A 207 28.85 -14.17 12.83
N LYS A 208 28.06 -15.08 13.41
CA LYS A 208 28.43 -16.51 13.60
C LYS A 208 27.48 -17.47 12.89
N GLY A 209 26.57 -16.99 12.07
CA GLY A 209 25.63 -17.80 11.28
C GLY A 209 26.36 -18.65 10.23
N ALA A 210 25.77 -19.80 9.86
CA ALA A 210 26.35 -20.71 8.85
C ALA A 210 26.59 -19.97 7.51
N TYR A 211 25.76 -18.99 7.15
CA TYR A 211 25.91 -18.19 5.95
C TYR A 211 27.26 -17.45 5.84
N VAL A 212 27.93 -17.16 6.98
CA VAL A 212 29.25 -16.50 6.97
C VAL A 212 30.29 -17.44 6.36
N ALA A 213 30.24 -18.74 6.68
CA ALA A 213 31.12 -19.75 6.10
C ALA A 213 30.81 -19.95 4.59
N ASP A 214 29.52 -19.92 4.22
CA ASP A 214 29.11 -20.02 2.81
C ASP A 214 29.65 -18.82 2.00
N VAL A 215 29.49 -17.61 2.54
CA VAL A 215 30.00 -16.37 1.93
C VAL A 215 31.54 -16.38 1.82
N ALA A 216 32.24 -16.85 2.82
CA ALA A 216 33.69 -16.99 2.79
C ALA A 216 34.13 -18.03 1.74
N THR A 217 33.37 -19.11 1.57
CA THR A 217 33.62 -20.13 0.54
C THR A 217 33.43 -19.56 -0.87
N GLU A 218 32.35 -18.81 -1.08
CA GLU A 218 32.09 -18.10 -2.35
C GLU A 218 33.20 -17.07 -2.65
N LEU A 219 33.61 -16.30 -1.64
CA LEU A 219 34.71 -15.34 -1.77
C LEU A 219 36.00 -16.03 -2.22
N ARG A 220 36.35 -17.16 -1.58
CA ARG A 220 37.51 -17.94 -1.97
C ARG A 220 37.41 -18.50 -3.39
N ALA A 221 36.24 -18.99 -3.77
CA ALA A 221 36.01 -19.51 -5.12
C ALA A 221 36.21 -18.45 -6.20
N GLU A 222 35.84 -17.19 -5.93
CA GLU A 222 35.94 -16.07 -6.87
C GLU A 222 37.32 -15.40 -6.86
N GLN A 223 37.89 -15.14 -5.69
CA GLN A 223 39.13 -14.35 -5.51
C GLN A 223 40.37 -15.22 -5.27
N GLY A 224 40.20 -16.54 -5.11
CA GLY A 224 41.30 -17.46 -4.76
C GLY A 224 41.88 -17.12 -3.39
N ASP A 225 43.20 -17.37 -3.24
CA ASP A 225 43.95 -17.15 -2.01
C ASP A 225 44.63 -15.75 -1.99
N ALA A 226 44.48 -14.95 -3.06
CA ALA A 226 45.22 -13.68 -3.27
C ALA A 226 44.97 -12.63 -2.20
N LEU A 227 43.72 -12.61 -1.61
CA LEU A 227 43.40 -11.65 -0.55
C LEU A 227 44.20 -11.92 0.74
N ALA A 228 44.61 -13.14 0.96
CA ALA A 228 45.38 -13.51 2.16
C ALA A 228 46.78 -12.91 2.21
N ASP A 229 47.34 -12.53 1.06
CA ASP A 229 48.68 -11.95 0.92
C ASP A 229 48.68 -10.40 0.98
N LEU A 230 47.49 -9.80 1.04
CA LEU A 230 47.34 -8.35 1.31
C LEU A 230 47.70 -8.04 2.76
N ASP A 231 48.08 -6.78 3.00
CA ASP A 231 48.12 -6.26 4.35
C ASP A 231 46.76 -6.36 5.06
N PRO A 232 46.71 -6.45 6.39
CA PRO A 232 45.46 -6.66 7.11
C PRO A 232 44.38 -5.61 6.83
N ALA A 233 44.73 -4.36 6.66
CA ALA A 233 43.76 -3.26 6.41
C ALA A 233 43.20 -3.36 4.98
N GLY A 234 44.05 -3.56 4.00
CA GLY A 234 43.65 -3.72 2.60
C GLY A 234 42.80 -4.97 2.37
N ARG A 235 43.15 -6.09 3.03
CA ARG A 235 42.34 -7.31 3.03
C ARG A 235 40.96 -7.06 3.62
N ARG A 236 40.90 -6.48 4.84
CA ARG A 236 39.67 -6.18 5.53
C ARG A 236 38.72 -5.33 4.66
N ALA A 237 39.23 -4.25 4.08
CA ALA A 237 38.44 -3.37 3.22
C ALA A 237 37.85 -4.11 2.01
N ARG A 238 38.63 -4.95 1.33
CA ARG A 238 38.16 -5.71 0.16
C ARG A 238 37.16 -6.79 0.53
N VAL A 239 37.38 -7.51 1.63
CA VAL A 239 36.46 -8.54 2.11
C VAL A 239 35.14 -7.90 2.55
N THR A 240 35.18 -6.77 3.26
CA THR A 240 33.99 -6.05 3.70
C THR A 240 33.15 -5.59 2.50
N ASP A 241 33.76 -4.94 1.51
CA ASP A 241 33.05 -4.46 0.31
C ASP A 241 32.44 -5.64 -0.48
N TRP A 242 33.20 -6.73 -0.66
CA TRP A 242 32.72 -7.91 -1.36
C TRP A 242 31.56 -8.58 -0.62
N ALA A 243 31.69 -8.79 0.69
CA ALA A 243 30.69 -9.42 1.52
C ALA A 243 29.38 -8.60 1.55
N PHE A 244 29.50 -7.28 1.68
CA PHE A 244 28.37 -6.37 1.58
C PHE A 244 27.61 -6.52 0.25
N ARG A 245 28.34 -6.43 -0.88
CA ARG A 245 27.70 -6.56 -2.20
C ARG A 245 27.04 -7.92 -2.38
N ARG A 246 27.67 -8.98 -1.88
CA ARG A 246 27.13 -10.34 -1.95
C ARG A 246 25.84 -10.47 -1.13
N MET A 247 25.79 -9.91 0.08
CA MET A 247 24.59 -9.91 0.91
C MET A 247 23.46 -9.10 0.27
N LEU A 248 23.75 -7.91 -0.22
CA LEU A 248 22.75 -7.06 -0.89
C LEU A 248 22.19 -7.75 -2.15
N ALA A 249 23.05 -8.39 -2.94
CA ALA A 249 22.62 -9.16 -4.11
C ALA A 249 21.68 -10.33 -3.71
N GLY A 250 22.00 -11.03 -2.61
CA GLY A 250 21.17 -12.10 -2.08
C GLY A 250 19.80 -11.62 -1.59
N ILE A 251 19.73 -10.44 -0.96
CA ILE A 251 18.49 -9.78 -0.58
C ILE A 251 17.64 -9.46 -1.81
N LYS A 252 18.24 -8.78 -2.81
CA LYS A 252 17.57 -8.46 -4.08
C LYS A 252 17.01 -9.71 -4.77
N GLN A 253 17.79 -10.76 -4.85
CA GLN A 253 17.37 -12.02 -5.46
C GLN A 253 16.20 -12.67 -4.68
N THR A 254 16.23 -12.62 -3.35
CA THR A 254 15.15 -13.16 -2.51
C THR A 254 13.87 -12.40 -2.73
N LEU A 255 13.92 -11.08 -2.79
CA LEU A 255 12.76 -10.21 -3.02
C LEU A 255 12.18 -10.40 -4.43
N ALA A 256 13.04 -10.48 -5.45
CA ALA A 256 12.62 -10.78 -6.81
C ALA A 256 11.87 -12.14 -6.92
N ARG A 257 12.34 -13.16 -6.18
CA ARG A 257 11.65 -14.47 -6.11
C ARG A 257 10.29 -14.38 -5.41
N LEU A 258 10.08 -13.41 -4.53
CA LEU A 258 8.78 -13.11 -3.90
C LEU A 258 7.90 -12.23 -4.79
N GLY A 259 8.40 -11.77 -5.94
CA GLY A 259 7.69 -10.85 -6.82
C GLY A 259 7.62 -9.41 -6.29
N VAL A 260 8.54 -9.04 -5.38
CA VAL A 260 8.60 -7.70 -4.79
C VAL A 260 9.78 -6.94 -5.39
N GLU A 261 9.48 -5.81 -6.00
CA GLU A 261 10.47 -4.93 -6.64
C GLU A 261 10.48 -3.56 -5.98
N PHE A 262 11.64 -2.91 -6.00
CA PHE A 262 11.87 -1.58 -5.45
C PHE A 262 12.36 -0.63 -6.54
N ASP A 263 11.82 0.57 -6.54
CA ASP A 263 12.22 1.64 -7.46
C ASP A 263 13.54 2.27 -7.02
N VAL A 264 13.70 2.42 -5.70
CA VAL A 264 14.88 3.05 -5.08
C VAL A 264 15.53 2.10 -4.08
N TRP A 265 16.84 1.94 -4.21
CA TRP A 265 17.72 1.29 -3.23
C TRP A 265 18.60 2.37 -2.60
N PHE A 266 18.13 2.90 -1.47
CA PHE A 266 18.75 4.07 -0.84
C PHE A 266 19.90 3.66 0.09
N SER A 267 21.10 4.15 -0.20
CA SER A 267 22.32 3.94 0.58
C SER A 267 22.45 5.00 1.66
N GLU A 268 22.57 4.61 2.93
CA GLU A 268 22.84 5.53 4.04
C GLU A 268 24.14 6.32 3.85
N ARG A 269 25.13 5.70 3.21
CA ARG A 269 26.41 6.36 2.91
C ARG A 269 26.22 7.65 2.11
N THR A 270 25.20 7.71 1.25
CA THR A 270 24.87 8.93 0.50
C THR A 270 24.62 10.13 1.42
N LEU A 271 23.99 9.90 2.58
CA LEU A 271 23.73 10.97 3.56
C LEU A 271 25.01 11.50 4.19
N HIS A 272 25.98 10.62 4.44
CA HIS A 272 27.29 11.01 4.95
C HIS A 272 28.11 11.76 3.89
N ASP A 273 28.16 11.22 2.67
CA ASP A 273 28.98 11.78 1.58
C ASP A 273 28.48 13.17 1.14
N THR A 274 27.19 13.43 1.25
CA THR A 274 26.58 14.73 0.88
C THR A 274 26.53 15.73 2.01
N GLY A 275 26.87 15.36 3.26
CA GLY A 275 26.74 16.20 4.44
C GLY A 275 25.27 16.45 4.86
N ALA A 276 24.33 15.64 4.37
CA ALA A 276 22.90 15.81 4.65
C ALA A 276 22.58 15.65 6.15
N ILE A 277 23.34 14.79 6.86
CA ILE A 277 23.17 14.59 8.30
C ILE A 277 23.55 15.85 9.07
N ASP A 278 24.69 16.46 8.73
CA ASP A 278 25.15 17.67 9.39
C ASP A 278 24.18 18.84 9.15
N GLY A 279 23.69 18.99 7.91
CA GLY A 279 22.66 19.96 7.57
C GLY A 279 21.36 19.77 8.36
N ALA A 280 20.88 18.55 8.50
CA ALA A 280 19.69 18.27 9.29
C ALA A 280 19.89 18.57 10.79
N VAL A 281 21.08 18.29 11.34
CA VAL A 281 21.40 18.62 12.73
C VAL A 281 21.42 20.14 12.93
N GLU A 282 21.99 20.89 11.99
CA GLU A 282 22.00 22.37 12.04
C GLU A 282 20.58 22.94 11.99
N ASP A 283 19.72 22.45 11.08
CA ASP A 283 18.33 22.88 10.97
C ASP A 283 17.53 22.61 12.26
N LEU A 284 17.73 21.43 12.87
CA LEU A 284 17.08 21.09 14.15
C LEU A 284 17.59 21.95 15.31
N GLN A 285 18.87 22.38 15.32
CA GLN A 285 19.41 23.27 16.33
C GLN A 285 18.83 24.69 16.22
N ILE A 286 18.67 25.18 14.97
CA ILE A 286 18.04 26.48 14.71
C ILE A 286 16.58 26.46 15.20
N GLY A 287 15.83 25.39 14.92
CA GLY A 287 14.45 25.23 15.38
C GLY A 287 14.30 25.22 16.92
N ARG A 288 15.27 24.70 17.64
CA ARG A 288 15.27 24.72 19.13
C ARG A 288 15.54 26.10 19.75
N ALA A 289 16.16 27.01 19.03
CA ALA A 289 16.41 28.36 19.51
C ALA A 289 15.15 29.25 19.49
N HIS A 290 14.04 28.78 18.95
CA HIS A 290 12.77 29.50 18.82
C HIS A 290 11.63 28.93 19.65
N VAL A 291 11.89 27.97 20.56
CA VAL A 291 10.87 27.38 21.45
C VAL A 291 11.06 27.85 22.87
#